data_aa32b3501fd7cf9e7625c60ec7d59e43
#
_entry.id   aa32b3501fd7cf9e7625c60ec7d59e43
#
_cell.length_a   1.000
_cell.length_b   1.000
_cell.length_c   1.000
_cell.angle_alpha   90.00
_cell.angle_beta   90.00
_cell.angle_gamma   90.00
#
_symmetry.space_group_name_H-M   'P 1'
#
loop_
_entity.id
_entity.type
_entity.pdbx_description
1 polymer ?
#
loop_
_entity_poly.entity_id
_entity_poly.type
_entity_poly.pdbx_seq_one_letter_code
_entity_poly.pdbx_strand_id
1 'polypeptide(L)'
;VLVVGASSGIGAALARAVAAGGGQVAVSARRSDRLEELVAQMGTGYAVPGDATDPDDARRVADHAATALGGLDLMVYVAGFGVLQPLVETDPDTWTDVFRVNVVGANLAAAAALDHLGPDGIAAFVSSRTVDDANPMFATYSATKAALDQCIRVWRHEHPDRRFVRIVMGNTAPTEFADHMRPERLGEALEAWQGLGIPGGMMDVDDVGRALAEALAVALDHPGIDSSEIRFDARPD
;
A
#
# COMPACT_ATOMS: atom_id res chain seq x y z
N VAL A 1 12.21 7.45 -4.38
CA VAL A 1 11.05 6.61 -4.08
C VAL A 1 9.77 7.44 -4.13
N LEU A 2 8.71 6.94 -4.76
CA LEU A 2 7.35 7.50 -4.68
C LEU A 2 6.49 6.61 -3.77
N VAL A 3 5.88 7.17 -2.71
CA VAL A 3 4.94 6.47 -1.83
C VAL A 3 3.53 7.04 -2.01
N VAL A 4 2.61 6.25 -2.56
CA VAL A 4 1.20 6.62 -2.76
C VAL A 4 0.35 6.06 -1.60
N GLY A 5 -0.33 6.95 -0.88
CA GLY A 5 -1.04 6.62 0.36
C GLY A 5 -0.20 6.93 1.61
N ALA A 6 0.60 7.99 1.56
CA ALA A 6 1.57 8.32 2.61
C ALA A 6 1.05 9.27 3.70
N SER A 7 -0.24 9.66 3.68
CA SER A 7 -0.75 10.61 4.67
C SER A 7 -0.92 10.04 6.10
N SER A 8 -0.77 8.72 6.27
CA SER A 8 -0.85 8.04 7.58
C SER A 8 -0.33 6.60 7.51
N GLY A 9 -0.32 5.91 8.64
CA GLY A 9 -0.09 4.47 8.75
C GLY A 9 1.21 4.00 8.11
N ILE A 10 1.14 2.84 7.44
CA ILE A 10 2.30 2.17 6.82
C ILE A 10 3.00 3.06 5.79
N GLY A 11 2.24 3.84 4.98
CA GLY A 11 2.82 4.72 3.98
C GLY A 11 3.67 5.84 4.59
N ALA A 12 3.19 6.47 5.65
CA ALA A 12 3.94 7.50 6.38
C ALA A 12 5.17 6.89 7.08
N ALA A 13 5.03 5.72 7.70
CA ALA A 13 6.13 5.01 8.35
C ALA A 13 7.23 4.60 7.37
N LEU A 14 6.83 4.08 6.19
CA LEU A 14 7.77 3.76 5.11
C LEU A 14 8.51 5.01 4.63
N ALA A 15 7.79 6.12 4.39
CA ALA A 15 8.42 7.36 3.94
C ALA A 15 9.46 7.87 4.94
N ARG A 16 9.12 7.86 6.25
CA ARG A 16 10.09 8.22 7.32
C ARG A 16 11.31 7.30 7.31
N ALA A 17 11.10 5.99 7.17
CA ALA A 17 12.20 5.03 7.15
C ALA A 17 13.12 5.22 5.94
N VAL A 18 12.57 5.46 4.75
CA VAL A 18 13.35 5.77 3.53
C VAL A 18 14.18 7.04 3.72
N ALA A 19 13.56 8.12 4.24
CA ALA A 19 14.24 9.39 4.50
C ALA A 19 15.36 9.23 5.54
N ALA A 20 15.11 8.51 6.64
CA ALA A 20 16.09 8.23 7.69
C ALA A 20 17.28 7.40 7.17
N GLY A 21 17.05 6.52 6.19
CA GLY A 21 18.09 5.77 5.49
C GLY A 21 18.87 6.59 4.44
N GLY A 22 18.58 7.89 4.28
CA GLY A 22 19.22 8.78 3.31
C GLY A 22 18.62 8.71 1.90
N GLY A 23 17.54 7.97 1.72
CA GLY A 23 16.80 7.91 0.45
C GLY A 23 15.98 9.16 0.20
N GLN A 24 15.84 9.55 -1.06
CA GLN A 24 14.94 10.64 -1.45
C GLN A 24 13.52 10.09 -1.65
N VAL A 25 12.51 10.81 -1.12
CA VAL A 25 11.13 10.35 -1.15
C VAL A 25 10.15 11.44 -1.57
N ALA A 26 9.24 11.10 -2.48
CA ALA A 26 8.05 11.87 -2.78
C ALA A 26 6.85 11.14 -2.16
N VAL A 27 6.01 11.88 -1.43
CA VAL A 27 4.85 11.35 -0.72
C VAL A 27 3.57 11.87 -1.33
N SER A 28 2.63 10.97 -1.63
CA SER A 28 1.35 11.32 -2.26
C SER A 28 0.15 10.77 -1.50
N ALA A 29 -0.85 11.61 -1.38
CA ALA A 29 -2.20 11.31 -0.89
C ALA A 29 -3.11 12.51 -1.16
N ARG A 30 -4.41 12.41 -0.84
CA ARG A 30 -5.39 13.50 -1.00
C ARG A 30 -5.22 14.64 0.02
N ARG A 31 -4.73 14.32 1.24
CA ARG A 31 -4.60 15.27 2.36
C ARG A 31 -3.25 15.99 2.27
N SER A 32 -3.22 17.17 1.64
CA SER A 32 -1.99 17.95 1.45
C SER A 32 -1.34 18.38 2.76
N ASP A 33 -2.13 18.81 3.72
CA ASP A 33 -1.69 19.22 5.06
C ASP A 33 -0.89 18.12 5.76
N ARG A 34 -1.37 16.88 5.71
CA ARG A 34 -0.68 15.72 6.29
C ARG A 34 0.63 15.37 5.57
N LEU A 35 0.67 15.56 4.26
CA LEU A 35 1.90 15.33 3.49
C LEU A 35 2.96 16.40 3.80
N GLU A 36 2.56 17.65 3.91
CA GLU A 36 3.45 18.75 4.27
C GLU A 36 4.02 18.57 5.68
N GLU A 37 3.17 18.18 6.65
CA GLU A 37 3.59 17.83 8.00
C GLU A 37 4.59 16.67 8.00
N LEU A 38 4.33 15.61 7.24
CA LEU A 38 5.23 14.45 7.12
C LEU A 38 6.59 14.86 6.54
N VAL A 39 6.61 15.67 5.47
CA VAL A 39 7.85 16.17 4.88
C VAL A 39 8.61 17.07 5.87
N ALA A 40 7.92 17.92 6.60
CA ALA A 40 8.53 18.74 7.65
C ALA A 40 9.15 17.91 8.77
N GLN A 41 8.48 16.83 9.21
CA GLN A 41 9.00 15.88 10.21
C GLN A 41 10.25 15.13 9.71
N MET A 42 10.27 14.74 8.44
CA MET A 42 11.41 14.07 7.83
C MET A 42 12.61 15.01 7.58
N GLY A 43 12.37 16.31 7.48
CA GLY A 43 13.38 17.32 7.13
C GLY A 43 13.86 17.22 5.67
N THR A 44 13.28 16.34 4.87
CA THR A 44 13.60 16.11 3.47
C THR A 44 12.38 15.49 2.75
N GLY A 45 12.39 15.49 1.41
CA GLY A 45 11.35 14.88 0.59
C GLY A 45 10.39 15.90 -0.03
N TYR A 46 9.41 15.40 -0.77
CA TYR A 46 8.49 16.22 -1.56
C TYR A 46 7.04 15.79 -1.33
N ALA A 47 6.18 16.73 -0.96
CA ALA A 47 4.74 16.51 -0.90
C ALA A 47 4.12 16.70 -2.29
N VAL A 48 3.46 15.67 -2.80
CA VAL A 48 2.81 15.69 -4.12
C VAL A 48 1.35 15.23 -3.94
N PRO A 49 0.45 16.13 -3.51
CA PRO A 49 -0.95 15.76 -3.26
C PRO A 49 -1.67 15.36 -4.55
N GLY A 50 -2.54 14.34 -4.45
CA GLY A 50 -3.38 13.88 -5.56
C GLY A 50 -4.31 12.75 -5.14
N ASP A 51 -5.38 12.56 -5.92
CA ASP A 51 -6.28 11.42 -5.80
C ASP A 51 -5.81 10.29 -6.74
N ALA A 52 -5.30 9.21 -6.18
CA ALA A 52 -4.83 8.07 -6.96
C ALA A 52 -5.93 7.42 -7.81
N THR A 53 -7.22 7.70 -7.54
CA THR A 53 -8.36 7.18 -8.31
C THR A 53 -8.73 8.05 -9.51
N ASP A 54 -8.10 9.20 -9.66
CA ASP A 54 -8.24 10.09 -10.80
C ASP A 54 -7.04 9.89 -11.75
N PRO A 55 -7.26 9.57 -13.05
CA PRO A 55 -6.18 9.26 -13.98
C PRO A 55 -5.27 10.47 -14.30
N ASP A 56 -5.79 11.70 -14.25
CA ASP A 56 -4.99 12.89 -14.51
C ASP A 56 -4.13 13.23 -13.28
N ASP A 57 -4.68 13.07 -12.08
CA ASP A 57 -3.91 13.19 -10.84
C ASP A 57 -2.82 12.11 -10.73
N ALA A 58 -3.12 10.87 -11.07
CA ALA A 58 -2.13 9.79 -11.03
C ALA A 58 -0.91 10.10 -11.94
N ARG A 59 -1.16 10.58 -13.16
CA ARG A 59 -0.10 11.04 -14.08
C ARG A 59 0.68 12.22 -13.51
N ARG A 60 -0.03 13.25 -13.08
CA ARG A 60 0.58 14.45 -12.51
C ARG A 60 1.45 14.14 -11.28
N VAL A 61 1.00 13.22 -10.42
CA VAL A 61 1.77 12.78 -9.26
C VAL A 61 3.06 12.08 -9.68
N ALA A 62 3.00 11.16 -10.64
CA ALA A 62 4.18 10.45 -11.13
C ALA A 62 5.19 11.41 -11.80
N ASP A 63 4.71 12.31 -12.67
CA ASP A 63 5.53 13.31 -13.36
C ASP A 63 6.24 14.25 -12.38
N HIS A 64 5.50 14.78 -11.39
CA HIS A 64 6.07 15.69 -10.38
C HIS A 64 7.06 14.97 -9.48
N ALA A 65 6.75 13.75 -9.04
CA ALA A 65 7.67 12.95 -8.23
C ALA A 65 8.95 12.64 -8.98
N ALA A 66 8.85 12.17 -10.23
CA ALA A 66 10.01 11.87 -11.07
C ALA A 66 10.86 13.11 -11.34
N THR A 67 10.23 14.26 -11.62
CA THR A 67 10.93 15.53 -11.81
C THR A 67 11.69 15.96 -10.55
N ALA A 68 11.06 15.89 -9.40
CA ALA A 68 11.64 16.30 -8.13
C ALA A 68 12.79 15.39 -7.68
N LEU A 69 12.69 14.09 -7.99
CA LEU A 69 13.66 13.07 -7.59
C LEU A 69 14.73 12.78 -8.65
N GLY A 70 14.58 13.29 -9.88
CA GLY A 70 15.46 12.97 -11.01
C GLY A 70 15.24 11.59 -11.62
N GLY A 71 14.05 11.00 -11.43
CA GLY A 71 13.65 9.67 -11.83
C GLY A 71 13.03 8.87 -10.69
N LEU A 72 12.55 7.67 -10.98
CA LEU A 72 11.99 6.77 -9.96
C LEU A 72 12.74 5.43 -9.97
N ASP A 73 13.24 5.01 -8.80
CA ASP A 73 13.73 3.64 -8.59
C ASP A 73 12.61 2.74 -8.06
N LEU A 74 11.67 3.34 -7.33
CA LEU A 74 10.62 2.61 -6.62
C LEU A 74 9.33 3.43 -6.55
N MET A 75 8.21 2.82 -6.89
CA MET A 75 6.87 3.28 -6.55
C MET A 75 6.24 2.26 -5.60
N VAL A 76 5.68 2.72 -4.48
CA VAL A 76 4.95 1.88 -3.53
C VAL A 76 3.52 2.36 -3.39
N TYR A 77 2.56 1.53 -3.79
CA TYR A 77 1.14 1.79 -3.58
C TYR A 77 0.69 1.20 -2.25
N VAL A 78 0.43 2.08 -1.29
CA VAL A 78 -0.01 1.71 0.07
C VAL A 78 -1.48 2.08 0.29
N ALA A 79 -2.00 3.03 -0.50
CA ALA A 79 -3.37 3.49 -0.35
C ALA A 79 -4.39 2.35 -0.40
N GLY A 80 -5.33 2.38 0.52
CA GLY A 80 -6.38 1.39 0.61
C GLY A 80 -7.23 1.59 1.84
N PHE A 81 -8.45 1.11 1.79
CA PHE A 81 -9.33 1.06 2.94
C PHE A 81 -10.25 -0.17 2.84
N GLY A 82 -10.90 -0.49 3.94
CA GLY A 82 -11.89 -1.55 4.01
C GLY A 82 -13.01 -1.20 4.96
N VAL A 83 -14.14 -1.86 4.79
CA VAL A 83 -15.31 -1.74 5.67
C VAL A 83 -15.65 -3.09 6.26
N LEU A 84 -16.14 -3.10 7.49
CA LEU A 84 -16.63 -4.31 8.15
C LEU A 84 -18.15 -4.39 8.01
N GLN A 85 -18.60 -5.28 7.11
CA GLN A 85 -20.00 -5.55 6.85
C GLN A 85 -20.20 -7.02 6.45
N PRO A 86 -21.27 -7.69 6.93
CA PRO A 86 -21.70 -8.96 6.37
C PRO A 86 -21.97 -8.82 4.86
N LEU A 87 -21.64 -9.86 4.09
CA LEU A 87 -21.86 -9.84 2.62
C LEU A 87 -23.30 -9.47 2.24
N VAL A 88 -24.26 -9.98 2.97
CA VAL A 88 -25.69 -9.73 2.70
C VAL A 88 -26.14 -8.29 2.94
N GLU A 89 -25.36 -7.51 3.70
CA GLU A 89 -25.63 -6.11 4.01
C GLU A 89 -24.81 -5.13 3.16
N THR A 90 -23.89 -5.65 2.35
CA THR A 90 -22.95 -4.81 1.60
C THR A 90 -23.60 -4.28 0.32
N ASP A 91 -23.77 -2.97 0.26
CA ASP A 91 -24.37 -2.28 -0.88
C ASP A 91 -23.40 -2.11 -2.06
N PRO A 92 -23.91 -1.86 -3.29
CA PRO A 92 -23.06 -1.69 -4.47
C PRO A 92 -22.10 -0.51 -4.40
N ASP A 93 -22.45 0.57 -3.72
CA ASP A 93 -21.60 1.76 -3.63
C ASP A 93 -20.37 1.45 -2.76
N THR A 94 -20.54 0.75 -1.64
CA THR A 94 -19.45 0.23 -0.81
C THR A 94 -18.48 -0.63 -1.63
N TRP A 95 -18.99 -1.56 -2.46
CA TRP A 95 -18.17 -2.37 -3.35
C TRP A 95 -17.38 -1.50 -4.32
N THR A 96 -18.04 -0.54 -4.95
CA THR A 96 -17.43 0.36 -5.95
C THR A 96 -16.34 1.22 -5.34
N ASP A 97 -16.57 1.79 -4.16
CA ASP A 97 -15.62 2.68 -3.49
C ASP A 97 -14.36 1.93 -3.05
N VAL A 98 -14.52 0.76 -2.42
CA VAL A 98 -13.37 -0.05 -1.99
C VAL A 98 -12.57 -0.53 -3.22
N PHE A 99 -13.25 -0.97 -4.28
CA PHE A 99 -12.60 -1.41 -5.51
C PHE A 99 -11.87 -0.26 -6.22
N ARG A 100 -12.50 0.91 -6.27
CA ARG A 100 -11.93 2.10 -6.91
C ARG A 100 -10.59 2.49 -6.28
N VAL A 101 -10.49 2.51 -4.96
CA VAL A 101 -9.23 2.85 -4.29
C VAL A 101 -8.24 1.69 -4.37
N ASN A 102 -8.65 0.49 -3.95
CA ASN A 102 -7.70 -0.61 -3.72
C ASN A 102 -7.19 -1.24 -5.03
N VAL A 103 -7.96 -1.15 -6.12
CA VAL A 103 -7.62 -1.79 -7.41
C VAL A 103 -7.38 -0.77 -8.50
N VAL A 104 -8.39 0.08 -8.80
CA VAL A 104 -8.27 1.02 -9.93
C VAL A 104 -7.14 2.01 -9.66
N GLY A 105 -7.11 2.64 -8.48
CA GLY A 105 -6.06 3.58 -8.10
C GLY A 105 -4.66 2.96 -8.13
N ALA A 106 -4.51 1.71 -7.68
CA ALA A 106 -3.24 1.00 -7.74
C ALA A 106 -2.74 0.80 -9.17
N ASN A 107 -3.64 0.42 -10.09
CA ASN A 107 -3.29 0.23 -11.50
C ASN A 107 -3.00 1.56 -12.22
N LEU A 108 -3.75 2.64 -11.92
CA LEU A 108 -3.46 3.97 -12.45
C LEU A 108 -2.10 4.49 -11.99
N ALA A 109 -1.77 4.34 -10.71
CA ALA A 109 -0.47 4.74 -10.16
C ALA A 109 0.68 3.93 -10.80
N ALA A 110 0.49 2.62 -10.99
CA ALA A 110 1.48 1.79 -11.66
C ALA A 110 1.70 2.21 -13.12
N ALA A 111 0.62 2.37 -13.89
CA ALA A 111 0.68 2.79 -15.28
C ALA A 111 1.41 4.15 -15.42
N ALA A 112 1.10 5.11 -14.54
CA ALA A 112 1.75 6.42 -14.55
C ALA A 112 3.23 6.37 -14.15
N ALA A 113 3.60 5.49 -13.21
CA ALA A 113 4.99 5.37 -12.74
C ALA A 113 5.91 4.64 -13.73
N LEU A 114 5.37 3.75 -14.59
CA LEU A 114 6.18 2.92 -15.51
C LEU A 114 7.08 3.72 -16.44
N ASP A 115 6.63 4.87 -16.93
CA ASP A 115 7.40 5.73 -17.83
C ASP A 115 8.58 6.41 -17.13
N HIS A 116 8.59 6.43 -15.80
CA HIS A 116 9.59 7.09 -14.96
C HIS A 116 10.48 6.11 -14.19
N LEU A 117 10.07 4.84 -14.08
CA LEU A 117 10.87 3.80 -13.46
C LEU A 117 12.07 3.44 -14.33
N GLY A 118 13.27 3.44 -13.73
CA GLY A 118 14.48 2.95 -14.38
C GLY A 118 14.40 1.46 -14.75
N PRO A 119 15.40 0.93 -15.49
CA PRO A 119 15.38 -0.46 -15.97
C PRO A 119 15.21 -1.51 -14.87
N ASP A 120 15.82 -1.27 -13.70
CA ASP A 120 15.71 -2.14 -12.51
C ASP A 120 14.71 -1.62 -11.47
N GLY A 121 13.94 -0.61 -11.84
CA GLY A 121 12.95 0.02 -10.97
C GLY A 121 11.80 -0.94 -10.60
N ILE A 122 11.21 -0.67 -9.45
CA ILE A 122 10.17 -1.53 -8.85
C ILE A 122 8.85 -0.78 -8.72
N ALA A 123 7.76 -1.40 -9.16
CA ALA A 123 6.40 -1.05 -8.74
C ALA A 123 5.94 -2.05 -7.67
N ALA A 124 5.74 -1.58 -6.44
CA ALA A 124 5.36 -2.41 -5.30
C ALA A 124 3.96 -2.08 -4.80
N PHE A 125 3.21 -3.09 -4.36
CA PHE A 125 1.81 -2.95 -3.97
C PHE A 125 1.54 -3.63 -2.63
N VAL A 126 0.96 -2.88 -1.70
CA VAL A 126 0.55 -3.46 -0.42
C VAL A 126 -0.76 -4.23 -0.61
N SER A 127 -0.64 -5.54 -0.57
CA SER A 127 -1.71 -6.53 -0.48
C SER A 127 -1.98 -6.89 0.98
N SER A 128 -2.69 -7.95 1.23
CA SER A 128 -3.06 -8.36 2.58
C SER A 128 -3.09 -9.87 2.72
N ARG A 129 -2.78 -10.38 3.91
CA ARG A 129 -2.99 -11.78 4.25
C ARG A 129 -4.47 -12.19 4.24
N THR A 130 -5.40 -11.23 4.35
CA THR A 130 -6.85 -11.52 4.30
C THR A 130 -7.31 -12.12 2.98
N VAL A 131 -6.46 -12.10 1.94
CA VAL A 131 -6.68 -12.83 0.68
C VAL A 131 -6.74 -14.34 0.95
N ASP A 132 -5.89 -14.82 1.85
CA ASP A 132 -5.76 -16.23 2.18
C ASP A 132 -6.70 -16.65 3.34
N ASP A 133 -6.99 -15.74 4.28
CA ASP A 133 -7.69 -16.02 5.54
C ASP A 133 -9.23 -16.07 5.43
N ALA A 134 -9.83 -15.50 4.38
CA ALA A 134 -11.28 -15.41 4.18
C ALA A 134 -12.06 -14.84 5.39
N ASN A 135 -11.63 -13.70 5.90
CA ASN A 135 -12.19 -13.05 7.09
C ASN A 135 -13.68 -12.71 6.94
N PRO A 136 -14.60 -13.26 7.78
CA PRO A 136 -15.99 -12.83 7.80
C PRO A 136 -16.14 -11.32 8.00
N MET A 137 -17.17 -10.73 7.42
CA MET A 137 -17.48 -9.29 7.43
C MET A 137 -16.45 -8.41 6.69
N PHE A 138 -15.39 -8.97 6.12
CA PHE A 138 -14.31 -8.21 5.46
C PHE A 138 -14.19 -8.52 3.97
N ALA A 139 -15.25 -9.02 3.37
CA ALA A 139 -15.26 -9.55 2.01
C ALA A 139 -14.89 -8.52 0.94
N THR A 140 -15.38 -7.26 1.01
CA THR A 140 -15.04 -6.22 0.04
C THR A 140 -13.56 -5.95 0.01
N TYR A 141 -12.94 -5.84 1.19
CA TYR A 141 -11.50 -5.62 1.30
C TYR A 141 -10.71 -6.81 0.76
N SER A 142 -11.00 -8.02 1.25
CA SER A 142 -10.28 -9.25 0.84
C SER A 142 -10.40 -9.51 -0.66
N ALA A 143 -11.61 -9.35 -1.23
CA ALA A 143 -11.85 -9.51 -2.66
C ALA A 143 -11.08 -8.47 -3.50
N THR A 144 -11.02 -7.21 -3.05
CA THR A 144 -10.24 -6.19 -3.77
C THR A 144 -8.74 -6.44 -3.70
N LYS A 145 -8.22 -6.96 -2.57
CA LYS A 145 -6.81 -7.34 -2.46
C LYS A 145 -6.49 -8.58 -3.31
N ALA A 146 -7.40 -9.54 -3.42
CA ALA A 146 -7.27 -10.67 -4.34
C ALA A 146 -7.29 -10.22 -5.81
N ALA A 147 -8.16 -9.26 -6.17
CA ALA A 147 -8.18 -8.67 -7.50
C ALA A 147 -6.87 -7.92 -7.81
N LEU A 148 -6.34 -7.14 -6.86
CA LEU A 148 -5.03 -6.48 -6.99
C LEU A 148 -3.92 -7.50 -7.21
N ASP A 149 -3.89 -8.58 -6.44
CA ASP A 149 -2.90 -9.66 -6.60
C ASP A 149 -2.93 -10.26 -8.00
N GLN A 150 -4.12 -10.42 -8.57
CA GLN A 150 -4.26 -10.89 -9.95
C GLN A 150 -3.75 -9.85 -10.95
N CYS A 151 -4.03 -8.55 -10.75
CA CYS A 151 -3.49 -7.48 -11.59
C CYS A 151 -1.95 -7.48 -11.57
N ILE A 152 -1.32 -7.65 -10.40
CA ILE A 152 0.15 -7.70 -10.28
C ILE A 152 0.73 -8.85 -11.10
N ARG A 153 0.06 -10.03 -11.14
CA ARG A 153 0.49 -11.15 -11.98
C ARG A 153 0.41 -10.81 -13.48
N VAL A 154 -0.66 -10.11 -13.90
CA VAL A 154 -0.83 -9.67 -15.28
C VAL A 154 0.23 -8.64 -15.65
N TRP A 155 0.49 -7.65 -14.79
CA TRP A 155 1.57 -6.67 -14.99
C TRP A 155 2.93 -7.34 -15.26
N ARG A 156 3.28 -8.37 -14.51
CA ARG A 156 4.52 -9.14 -14.71
C ARG A 156 4.59 -9.83 -16.08
N HIS A 157 3.45 -10.30 -16.60
CA HIS A 157 3.39 -10.95 -17.90
C HIS A 157 3.43 -9.94 -19.07
N GLU A 158 2.77 -8.80 -18.91
CA GLU A 158 2.71 -7.77 -19.95
C GLU A 158 4.01 -6.96 -20.02
N HIS A 159 4.74 -6.84 -18.90
CA HIS A 159 5.98 -6.08 -18.78
C HIS A 159 7.10 -6.94 -18.16
N PRO A 160 7.60 -7.96 -18.88
CA PRO A 160 8.61 -8.89 -18.33
C PRO A 160 9.98 -8.24 -18.10
N ASP A 161 10.19 -7.03 -18.65
CA ASP A 161 11.36 -6.17 -18.45
C ASP A 161 11.23 -5.25 -17.23
N ARG A 162 10.15 -5.34 -16.46
CA ARG A 162 9.86 -4.52 -15.28
C ARG A 162 9.66 -5.40 -14.05
N ARG A 163 9.83 -4.80 -12.88
CA ARG A 163 9.75 -5.51 -11.60
C ARG A 163 8.51 -5.09 -10.82
N PHE A 164 7.65 -6.07 -10.50
CA PHE A 164 6.42 -5.84 -9.74
C PHE A 164 6.43 -6.68 -8.48
N VAL A 165 6.33 -6.03 -7.31
CA VAL A 165 6.43 -6.67 -6.00
C VAL A 165 5.09 -6.66 -5.30
N ARG A 166 4.62 -7.83 -4.89
CA ARG A 166 3.48 -8.00 -3.99
C ARG A 166 3.97 -7.94 -2.55
N ILE A 167 3.42 -7.03 -1.74
CA ILE A 167 3.71 -6.94 -0.32
C ILE A 167 2.50 -7.48 0.45
N VAL A 168 2.61 -8.65 1.02
CA VAL A 168 1.56 -9.26 1.84
C VAL A 168 1.71 -8.75 3.27
N MET A 169 0.71 -8.00 3.72
CA MET A 169 0.73 -7.33 5.01
C MET A 169 -0.26 -7.96 5.97
N GLY A 170 0.22 -8.35 7.15
CA GLY A 170 -0.59 -8.74 8.29
C GLY A 170 -1.15 -7.54 9.07
N ASN A 171 -1.76 -7.81 10.20
CA ASN A 171 -2.34 -6.76 11.05
C ASN A 171 -1.25 -5.81 11.55
N THR A 172 -1.45 -4.51 11.37
CA THR A 172 -0.47 -3.47 11.71
C THR A 172 -1.17 -2.32 12.43
N ALA A 173 -0.62 -1.85 13.55
CA ALA A 173 -1.14 -0.73 14.33
C ALA A 173 0.03 0.08 14.96
N PRO A 174 -0.21 1.35 15.34
CA PRO A 174 -1.42 2.13 15.08
C PRO A 174 -1.52 2.58 13.61
N THR A 175 -2.71 2.52 13.03
CA THR A 175 -2.99 3.08 11.70
C THR A 175 -4.41 3.64 11.67
N GLU A 176 -4.70 4.58 10.77
CA GLU A 176 -6.05 5.11 10.56
C GLU A 176 -6.97 4.14 9.78
N PHE A 177 -6.49 2.94 9.47
CA PHE A 177 -7.25 1.98 8.66
C PHE A 177 -8.57 1.55 9.31
N ALA A 178 -8.59 1.45 10.65
CA ALA A 178 -9.76 1.08 11.43
C ALA A 178 -10.69 2.27 11.79
N ASP A 179 -10.26 3.51 11.58
CA ASP A 179 -11.00 4.71 12.00
C ASP A 179 -12.38 4.85 11.33
N HIS A 180 -12.54 4.23 10.17
CA HIS A 180 -13.81 4.20 9.44
C HIS A 180 -14.72 3.02 9.84
N MET A 181 -14.22 2.13 10.71
CA MET A 181 -14.95 0.96 11.15
C MET A 181 -15.79 1.30 12.40
N ARG A 182 -17.06 0.91 12.40
CA ARG A 182 -17.88 1.06 13.59
C ARG A 182 -17.36 0.14 14.70
N PRO A 183 -17.15 0.64 15.94
CA PRO A 183 -16.57 -0.16 17.02
C PRO A 183 -17.31 -1.47 17.31
N GLU A 184 -18.66 -1.46 17.19
CA GLU A 184 -19.49 -2.64 17.39
C GLU A 184 -19.19 -3.71 16.35
N ARG A 185 -19.06 -3.30 15.08
CA ARG A 185 -18.73 -4.20 13.96
C ARG A 185 -17.30 -4.75 14.05
N LEU A 186 -16.40 -3.94 14.57
CA LEU A 186 -15.01 -4.39 14.81
C LEU A 186 -14.99 -5.48 15.89
N GLY A 187 -15.73 -5.32 16.99
CA GLY A 187 -15.86 -6.33 18.03
C GLY A 187 -16.43 -7.65 17.49
N GLU A 188 -17.57 -7.60 16.78
CA GLU A 188 -18.17 -8.77 16.15
C GLU A 188 -17.22 -9.49 15.19
N ALA A 189 -16.48 -8.74 14.36
CA ALA A 189 -15.53 -9.30 13.42
C ALA A 189 -14.36 -10.00 14.13
N LEU A 190 -13.76 -9.36 15.14
CA LEU A 190 -12.67 -9.93 15.92
C LEU A 190 -13.06 -11.23 16.63
N GLU A 191 -14.25 -11.29 17.23
CA GLU A 191 -14.79 -12.51 17.83
C GLU A 191 -14.94 -13.62 16.78
N ALA A 192 -15.52 -13.31 15.62
CA ALA A 192 -15.70 -14.26 14.54
C ALA A 192 -14.34 -14.79 14.01
N TRP A 193 -13.36 -13.91 13.85
CA TRP A 193 -12.02 -14.29 13.37
C TRP A 193 -11.31 -15.17 14.38
N GLN A 194 -11.38 -14.83 15.67
CA GLN A 194 -10.82 -15.65 16.75
C GLN A 194 -11.48 -17.05 16.78
N GLY A 195 -12.79 -17.11 16.62
CA GLY A 195 -13.53 -18.39 16.56
C GLY A 195 -13.11 -19.28 15.38
N LEU A 196 -12.59 -18.71 14.31
CA LEU A 196 -12.05 -19.42 13.14
C LEU A 196 -10.55 -19.68 13.23
N GLY A 197 -9.89 -19.30 14.32
CA GLY A 197 -8.45 -19.43 14.49
C GLY A 197 -7.63 -18.51 13.59
N ILE A 198 -8.23 -17.41 13.07
CA ILE A 198 -7.50 -16.41 12.29
C ILE A 198 -6.56 -15.66 13.24
N PRO A 199 -5.25 -15.62 12.96
CA PRO A 199 -4.28 -15.01 13.87
C PRO A 199 -4.57 -13.52 14.12
N GLY A 200 -4.64 -13.12 15.40
CA GLY A 200 -4.93 -11.75 15.83
C GLY A 200 -3.69 -10.90 16.15
N GLY A 201 -2.50 -11.47 16.00
CA GLY A 201 -1.25 -10.76 16.32
C GLY A 201 -1.13 -9.42 15.57
N MET A 202 -0.53 -8.41 16.24
CA MET A 202 -0.43 -7.04 15.73
C MET A 202 1.05 -6.65 15.63
N MET A 203 1.44 -6.07 14.48
CA MET A 203 2.77 -5.50 14.27
C MET A 203 2.75 -3.99 14.55
N ASP A 204 3.85 -3.46 15.08
CA ASP A 204 4.05 -2.01 15.21
C ASP A 204 4.28 -1.37 13.84
N VAL A 205 3.59 -0.25 13.56
CA VAL A 205 3.61 0.39 12.24
C VAL A 205 4.99 0.96 11.88
N ASP A 206 5.74 1.47 12.86
CA ASP A 206 7.06 2.03 12.60
C ASP A 206 8.10 0.92 12.41
N ASP A 207 7.96 -0.22 13.10
CA ASP A 207 8.76 -1.41 12.83
C ASP A 207 8.50 -1.96 11.43
N VAL A 208 7.23 -2.04 11.03
CA VAL A 208 6.84 -2.42 9.66
C VAL A 208 7.43 -1.47 8.63
N GLY A 209 7.35 -0.16 8.87
CA GLY A 209 7.92 0.85 7.97
C GLY A 209 9.43 0.65 7.75
N ARG A 210 10.18 0.40 8.83
CA ARG A 210 11.62 0.13 8.75
C ARG A 210 11.93 -1.18 8.02
N ALA A 211 11.29 -2.27 8.42
CA ALA A 211 11.50 -3.57 7.80
C ALA A 211 11.15 -3.58 6.30
N LEU A 212 10.07 -2.86 5.93
CA LEU A 212 9.66 -2.72 4.53
C LEU A 212 10.67 -1.90 3.73
N ALA A 213 11.17 -0.79 4.27
CA ALA A 213 12.22 0.01 3.62
C ALA A 213 13.48 -0.80 3.37
N GLU A 214 13.93 -1.57 4.36
CA GLU A 214 15.11 -2.46 4.25
C GLU A 214 14.90 -3.56 3.21
N ALA A 215 13.74 -4.23 3.23
CA ALA A 215 13.44 -5.29 2.27
C ALA A 215 13.38 -4.77 0.82
N LEU A 216 12.79 -3.59 0.61
CA LEU A 216 12.72 -2.96 -0.70
C LEU A 216 14.11 -2.45 -1.16
N ALA A 217 14.95 -1.95 -0.25
CA ALA A 217 16.33 -1.58 -0.56
C ALA A 217 17.14 -2.81 -1.02
N VAL A 218 17.04 -3.93 -0.31
CA VAL A 218 17.67 -5.20 -0.72
C VAL A 218 17.18 -5.63 -2.11
N ALA A 219 15.88 -5.50 -2.38
CA ALA A 219 15.33 -5.84 -3.69
C ALA A 219 15.89 -4.93 -4.81
N LEU A 220 16.09 -3.64 -4.54
CA LEU A 220 16.70 -2.69 -5.50
C LEU A 220 18.19 -2.99 -5.73
N ASP A 221 18.93 -3.24 -4.65
CA ASP A 221 20.39 -3.48 -4.71
C ASP A 221 20.75 -4.81 -5.40
N HIS A 222 19.80 -5.75 -5.46
CA HIS A 222 20.00 -7.07 -6.03
C HIS A 222 19.01 -7.39 -7.16
N PRO A 223 19.04 -6.69 -8.30
CA PRO A 223 18.05 -6.85 -9.37
C PRO A 223 18.02 -8.25 -10.00
N GLY A 224 19.10 -9.02 -9.88
CA GLY A 224 19.18 -10.40 -10.34
C GLY A 224 18.50 -11.43 -9.43
N ILE A 225 17.98 -11.01 -8.27
CA ILE A 225 17.26 -11.89 -7.34
C ILE A 225 15.75 -11.65 -7.49
N ASP A 226 14.98 -12.73 -7.63
CA ASP A 226 13.51 -12.64 -7.63
C ASP A 226 12.99 -12.24 -6.24
N SER A 227 12.51 -11.01 -6.13
CA SER A 227 11.87 -10.43 -4.96
C SER A 227 10.41 -10.13 -5.25
N SER A 228 9.74 -11.01 -5.97
CA SER A 228 8.35 -10.81 -6.43
C SER A 228 7.33 -10.77 -5.30
N GLU A 229 7.65 -11.31 -4.12
CA GLU A 229 6.80 -11.25 -2.93
C GLU A 229 7.63 -10.92 -1.68
N ILE A 230 7.09 -10.01 -0.86
CA ILE A 230 7.56 -9.70 0.49
C ILE A 230 6.37 -9.93 1.44
N ARG A 231 6.57 -10.67 2.53
CA ARG A 231 5.51 -10.94 3.51
C ARG A 231 5.93 -10.52 4.91
N PHE A 232 5.03 -9.78 5.57
CA PHE A 232 5.15 -9.43 6.97
C PHE A 232 3.91 -9.91 7.73
N ASP A 233 4.14 -10.62 8.81
CA ASP A 233 3.11 -11.08 9.73
C ASP A 233 3.60 -10.98 11.17
N ALA A 234 2.66 -10.80 12.11
CA ALA A 234 3.01 -10.88 13.51
C ALA A 234 3.48 -12.30 13.87
N ARG A 235 4.45 -12.41 14.76
CA ARG A 235 4.84 -13.71 15.28
C ARG A 235 3.66 -14.33 16.01
N PRO A 236 3.41 -15.63 15.84
CA PRO A 236 2.45 -16.34 16.69
C PRO A 236 2.91 -16.26 18.14
N ASP A 237 1.95 -16.09 19.05
CA ASP A 237 2.18 -16.11 20.49
C ASP A 237 2.60 -17.49 20.98
#